data_b09ee03e3d682b7e0e5c8eb7c95e031c
#
_entry.id   b09ee03e3d682b7e0e5c8eb7c95e031c
#
_cell.length_a   1.000
_cell.length_b   1.000
_cell.length_c   1.000
_cell.angle_alpha   90.00
_cell.angle_beta   90.00
_cell.angle_gamma   90.00
#
_symmetry.space_group_name_H-M   'P 1'
#
loop_
_entity.id
_entity.type
_entity.pdbx_description
1 polymer ?
#
loop_
_entity_poly.entity_id
_entity_poly.type
_entity_poly.pdbx_seq_one_letter_code
_entity_poly.pdbx_strand_id
1 'polypeptide(L)'
;MTEGSDVLPGLINQNLVRLIGKTIFVMTIVLGPSQSPVAEAQIASPAKSTTGTQCLVEAIDYKGWKAQQVSNRWVQLVNVPQNGGRLMQVTFNGHDYLFVNPKLAGKHMPPSQTQWFNYGGDKIWLLPEGDDDEQHWRGNSDLLDDGAFSFRKLSDEKGCGMELTGLPDPHTGVQITRTIRLEPDSPHIAFRAFMKNISGHTLEWSMQSVSQYDTGNATDPAHRNPDIWGFTPANPASAYLNRYHVRTGIAENPAASVREDGLFAVHYSHLATEFWIDSTAGWVAVVDGANRYAMVERFQYDEHTPYPGKASVIFWTNGVHLNFNNEGEASVSDGPNGPSPFYMEAEINSPMCHLRPGEACQLETDWFPTRADSEFYGVTEAGTLIKPLQAMRLESGKVKLSGSFGVFFSGKLVAHFYDEHGASTEALTVAEVSPNDLVVLDKEISSSGKPARVSLHLEDQNGLDRGALGEIPIK
;
A
#
# COMPACT_ATOMS: atom_id res chain seq x y z
N MET A 1 47.07 14.42 15.76
CA MET A 1 47.87 13.82 14.69
C MET A 1 46.98 12.76 14.09
N THR A 2 46.09 13.10 13.20
CA THR A 2 46.16 13.27 11.75
C THR A 2 46.60 11.98 11.07
N GLU A 3 45.66 11.31 10.51
CA GLU A 3 45.81 10.80 9.15
C GLU A 3 44.42 10.53 8.56
N GLY A 4 44.13 11.28 7.52
CA GLY A 4 42.95 11.13 6.69
C GLY A 4 43.20 10.04 5.67
N SER A 5 42.13 9.36 5.28
CA SER A 5 42.11 8.55 4.09
C SER A 5 41.09 9.15 3.11
N ASP A 6 41.65 9.78 2.07
CA ASP A 6 40.94 10.15 0.84
C ASP A 6 40.34 8.91 0.19
N VAL A 7 39.02 8.88 0.06
CA VAL A 7 38.33 7.91 -0.79
C VAL A 7 38.08 8.58 -2.14
N LEU A 8 38.81 8.15 -3.14
CA LEU A 8 38.60 8.49 -4.55
C LEU A 8 37.22 8.01 -5.02
N PRO A 9 36.51 8.79 -5.86
CA PRO A 9 35.24 8.35 -6.47
C PRO A 9 35.53 7.23 -7.48
N GLY A 10 35.10 6.02 -7.16
CA GLY A 10 35.22 4.85 -8.04
C GLY A 10 34.35 4.98 -9.28
N LEU A 11 34.96 4.80 -10.43
CA LEU A 11 34.35 4.66 -11.74
C LEU A 11 33.31 3.54 -11.72
N ILE A 12 32.04 3.89 -11.87
CA ILE A 12 30.96 2.93 -12.07
C ILE A 12 31.19 2.25 -13.41
N ASN A 13 31.44 0.97 -13.35
CA ASN A 13 31.72 0.17 -14.55
C ASN A 13 30.39 -0.06 -15.30
N GLN A 14 30.20 0.63 -16.42
CA GLN A 14 29.01 0.50 -17.30
C GLN A 14 28.72 -0.94 -17.81
N ASN A 15 29.61 -1.88 -17.54
CA ASN A 15 29.41 -3.27 -17.91
C ASN A 15 28.43 -4.05 -17.01
N LEU A 16 28.07 -3.53 -15.83
CA LEU A 16 27.17 -4.22 -14.91
C LEU A 16 25.72 -4.26 -15.42
N VAL A 17 25.27 -3.18 -16.10
CA VAL A 17 23.94 -3.10 -16.69
C VAL A 17 23.75 -4.09 -17.85
N ARG A 18 24.83 -4.53 -18.49
CA ARG A 18 24.79 -5.52 -19.59
C ARG A 18 24.70 -6.97 -19.12
N LEU A 19 25.11 -7.29 -17.89
CA LEU A 19 25.09 -8.66 -17.38
C LEU A 19 23.67 -9.12 -16.98
N ILE A 20 22.83 -8.23 -16.53
CA ILE A 20 21.45 -8.54 -16.13
C ILE A 20 20.52 -8.78 -17.33
N GLY A 21 20.89 -8.30 -18.51
CA GLY A 21 20.09 -8.39 -19.75
C GLY A 21 20.39 -9.58 -20.68
N LYS A 22 21.29 -10.51 -20.35
CA LYS A 22 21.79 -11.53 -21.31
C LYS A 22 21.66 -12.99 -20.91
N THR A 23 20.85 -13.35 -19.94
CA THR A 23 20.59 -14.78 -19.69
C THR A 23 19.21 -15.19 -20.22
N ILE A 24 19.04 -15.15 -21.54
CA ILE A 24 17.98 -15.90 -22.21
C ILE A 24 18.66 -17.20 -22.71
N PHE A 25 18.44 -18.27 -21.97
CA PHE A 25 18.75 -19.61 -22.41
C PHE A 25 17.60 -20.08 -23.33
N VAL A 26 17.84 -20.14 -24.63
CA VAL A 26 16.96 -20.80 -25.59
C VAL A 26 17.21 -22.30 -25.50
N MET A 27 16.34 -23.01 -24.82
CA MET A 27 16.30 -24.47 -24.82
C MET A 27 15.19 -24.94 -25.76
N THR A 28 15.58 -25.40 -26.92
CA THR A 28 14.68 -26.00 -27.91
C THR A 28 14.27 -27.40 -27.42
N ILE A 29 13.07 -27.58 -26.96
CA ILE A 29 12.51 -28.90 -26.64
C ILE A 29 11.58 -29.35 -27.77
N VAL A 30 11.90 -30.50 -28.34
CA VAL A 30 11.09 -31.20 -29.34
C VAL A 30 9.84 -31.78 -28.66
N LEU A 31 8.65 -31.34 -29.09
CA LEU A 31 7.36 -31.81 -28.61
C LEU A 31 6.95 -33.11 -29.33
N GLY A 32 6.76 -34.16 -28.54
CA GLY A 32 5.93 -35.31 -28.93
C GLY A 32 4.53 -35.14 -28.31
N PRO A 33 3.45 -35.60 -28.95
CA PRO A 33 2.09 -35.37 -28.45
C PRO A 33 1.72 -36.41 -27.38
N SER A 34 1.54 -35.96 -26.13
CA SER A 34 0.84 -36.73 -25.11
C SER A 34 -0.47 -36.03 -24.76
N GLN A 35 -1.58 -36.70 -25.05
CA GLN A 35 -2.89 -36.26 -24.58
C GLN A 35 -3.03 -36.57 -23.10
N SER A 36 -3.33 -35.57 -22.30
CA SER A 36 -3.83 -35.71 -20.92
C SER A 36 -5.16 -35.00 -20.77
N PRO A 37 -6.08 -35.54 -19.96
CA PRO A 37 -7.46 -35.09 -19.92
C PRO A 37 -7.58 -33.67 -19.34
N VAL A 38 -8.37 -32.84 -20.02
CA VAL A 38 -8.80 -31.54 -19.58
C VAL A 38 -9.66 -31.69 -18.33
N ALA A 39 -9.18 -31.24 -17.18
CA ALA A 39 -10.03 -31.03 -16.03
C ALA A 39 -10.85 -29.76 -16.28
N GLU A 40 -12.15 -29.90 -16.39
CA GLU A 40 -13.09 -28.77 -16.41
C GLU A 40 -12.94 -27.98 -15.11
N ALA A 41 -12.41 -26.79 -15.22
CA ALA A 41 -12.51 -25.80 -14.14
C ALA A 41 -13.99 -25.43 -13.97
N GLN A 42 -14.58 -25.83 -12.88
CA GLN A 42 -15.90 -25.35 -12.48
C GLN A 42 -15.79 -23.81 -12.28
N ILE A 43 -16.35 -23.09 -13.24
CA ILE A 43 -16.62 -21.67 -13.11
C ILE A 43 -17.62 -21.52 -11.95
N ALA A 44 -17.17 -20.99 -10.85
CA ALA A 44 -18.05 -20.63 -9.74
C ALA A 44 -19.11 -19.66 -10.28
N SER A 45 -20.37 -20.04 -10.14
CA SER A 45 -21.51 -19.20 -10.52
C SER A 45 -21.39 -17.84 -9.81
N PRO A 46 -21.71 -16.72 -10.48
CA PRO A 46 -21.71 -15.43 -9.83
C PRO A 46 -22.70 -15.47 -8.66
N ALA A 47 -22.23 -15.10 -7.48
CA ALA A 47 -23.04 -14.99 -6.28
C ALA A 47 -24.28 -14.13 -6.59
N LYS A 48 -25.45 -14.61 -6.21
CA LYS A 48 -26.72 -13.89 -6.35
C LYS A 48 -26.59 -12.53 -5.70
N SER A 49 -26.77 -11.48 -6.48
CA SER A 49 -26.94 -10.10 -6.03
C SER A 49 -28.10 -10.07 -5.00
N THR A 50 -27.75 -10.01 -3.73
CA THR A 50 -28.68 -9.63 -2.68
C THR A 50 -28.80 -8.11 -2.73
N THR A 51 -29.95 -7.62 -3.16
CA THR A 51 -30.38 -6.23 -3.04
C THR A 51 -30.52 -5.87 -1.58
N GLY A 52 -29.47 -5.35 -1.00
CA GLY A 52 -29.42 -4.82 0.38
C GLY A 52 -28.02 -4.36 0.66
N THR A 53 -27.85 -3.07 0.94
CA THR A 53 -26.63 -2.40 1.41
C THR A 53 -26.24 -2.92 2.80
N GLN A 54 -25.90 -4.21 2.93
CA GLN A 54 -25.51 -4.78 4.22
C GLN A 54 -24.01 -5.01 4.27
N CYS A 55 -23.41 -4.42 5.26
CA CYS A 55 -22.08 -4.76 5.72
C CYS A 55 -22.19 -6.00 6.64
N LEU A 56 -21.41 -7.07 6.35
CA LEU A 56 -21.50 -8.36 7.03
C LEU A 56 -20.18 -8.72 7.71
N VAL A 57 -20.31 -9.42 8.84
CA VAL A 57 -19.18 -10.08 9.50
C VAL A 57 -19.56 -11.54 9.76
N GLU A 58 -18.80 -12.46 9.19
CA GLU A 58 -19.08 -13.89 9.27
C GLU A 58 -17.80 -14.73 9.39
N ALA A 59 -17.93 -15.91 9.99
CA ALA A 59 -16.84 -16.87 10.06
C ALA A 59 -16.78 -17.68 8.76
N ILE A 60 -15.57 -17.84 8.23
CA ILE A 60 -15.30 -18.58 7.00
C ILE A 60 -14.10 -19.52 7.14
N ASP A 61 -13.97 -20.46 6.22
CA ASP A 61 -12.73 -21.19 5.97
C ASP A 61 -11.94 -20.47 4.85
N TYR A 62 -10.71 -20.04 5.15
CA TYR A 62 -9.84 -19.38 4.18
C TYR A 62 -8.49 -20.08 4.10
N LYS A 63 -8.18 -20.69 2.97
CA LYS A 63 -6.91 -21.40 2.69
C LYS A 63 -6.50 -22.36 3.84
N GLY A 64 -7.49 -23.00 4.50
CA GLY A 64 -7.29 -23.91 5.62
C GLY A 64 -7.31 -23.27 7.02
N TRP A 65 -7.39 -21.94 7.13
CA TRP A 65 -7.60 -21.25 8.40
C TRP A 65 -9.07 -21.04 8.70
N LYS A 66 -9.43 -21.07 9.98
CA LYS A 66 -10.69 -20.50 10.47
C LYS A 66 -10.51 -18.99 10.55
N ALA A 67 -11.20 -18.28 9.68
CA ALA A 67 -11.05 -16.84 9.49
C ALA A 67 -12.36 -16.10 9.78
N GLN A 68 -12.26 -14.78 9.89
CA GLN A 68 -13.38 -13.86 9.97
C GLN A 68 -13.38 -12.99 8.71
N GLN A 69 -14.51 -12.96 7.99
CA GLN A 69 -14.70 -12.09 6.85
C GLN A 69 -15.55 -10.87 7.25
N VAL A 70 -15.07 -9.68 6.92
CA VAL A 70 -15.87 -8.46 6.89
C VAL A 70 -16.08 -8.07 5.45
N SER A 71 -17.32 -7.85 5.04
CA SER A 71 -17.61 -7.53 3.64
C SER A 71 -18.77 -6.58 3.46
N ASN A 72 -18.72 -5.79 2.41
CA ASN A 72 -19.83 -5.03 1.85
C ASN A 72 -19.92 -5.31 0.34
N ARG A 73 -20.67 -4.51 -0.40
CA ARG A 73 -20.78 -4.69 -1.87
C ARG A 73 -19.48 -4.39 -2.65
N TRP A 74 -18.51 -3.74 -2.01
CA TRP A 74 -17.27 -3.27 -2.64
C TRP A 74 -16.08 -4.15 -2.34
N VAL A 75 -15.88 -4.48 -1.07
CA VAL A 75 -14.68 -5.14 -0.59
C VAL A 75 -15.01 -6.33 0.30
N GLN A 76 -14.09 -7.30 0.29
CA GLN A 76 -14.04 -8.41 1.24
C GLN A 76 -12.70 -8.37 1.95
N LEU A 77 -12.75 -8.42 3.27
CA LEU A 77 -11.59 -8.44 4.16
C LEU A 77 -11.55 -9.78 4.88
N VAL A 78 -10.46 -10.51 4.76
CA VAL A 78 -10.29 -11.78 5.45
C VAL A 78 -9.25 -11.63 6.55
N ASN A 79 -9.65 -11.87 7.79
CA ASN A 79 -8.78 -11.79 8.96
C ASN A 79 -8.61 -13.16 9.61
N VAL A 80 -7.38 -13.49 10.03
CA VAL A 80 -7.04 -14.71 10.77
C VAL A 80 -6.58 -14.32 12.18
N PRO A 81 -7.50 -14.24 13.17
CA PRO A 81 -7.17 -13.77 14.51
C PRO A 81 -6.07 -14.57 15.22
N GLN A 82 -5.94 -15.88 14.91
CA GLN A 82 -4.97 -16.77 15.55
C GLN A 82 -3.52 -16.51 15.11
N ASN A 83 -3.28 -15.75 14.04
CA ASN A 83 -1.94 -15.44 13.53
C ASN A 83 -1.68 -13.94 13.65
N GLY A 84 -1.42 -13.42 14.84
CA GLY A 84 -1.11 -12.01 15.08
C GLY A 84 -2.26 -11.03 14.76
N GLY A 85 -3.52 -11.52 14.74
CA GLY A 85 -4.65 -10.67 14.32
C GLY A 85 -4.53 -10.16 12.87
N ARG A 86 -3.82 -10.90 11.98
CA ARG A 86 -3.48 -10.46 10.61
C ARG A 86 -4.70 -10.32 9.74
N LEU A 87 -4.76 -9.21 9.00
CA LEU A 87 -5.61 -9.08 7.82
C LEU A 87 -4.91 -9.82 6.67
N MET A 88 -5.41 -11.02 6.35
CA MET A 88 -4.75 -11.90 5.36
C MET A 88 -5.07 -11.52 3.93
N GLN A 89 -6.23 -10.89 3.66
CA GLN A 89 -6.58 -10.49 2.31
C GLN A 89 -7.53 -9.30 2.29
N VAL A 90 -7.35 -8.46 1.30
CA VAL A 90 -8.29 -7.45 0.83
C VAL A 90 -8.61 -7.77 -0.63
N THR A 91 -9.88 -8.05 -0.90
CA THR A 91 -10.37 -8.29 -2.28
C THR A 91 -11.29 -7.15 -2.70
N PHE A 92 -11.00 -6.50 -3.81
CA PHE A 92 -11.81 -5.44 -4.41
C PHE A 92 -12.04 -5.74 -5.89
N ASN A 93 -13.30 -5.81 -6.30
CA ASN A 93 -13.70 -6.13 -7.68
C ASN A 93 -13.00 -7.39 -8.24
N GLY A 94 -12.83 -8.42 -7.39
CA GLY A 94 -12.18 -9.67 -7.74
C GLY A 94 -10.65 -9.65 -7.79
N HIS A 95 -10.02 -8.53 -7.46
CA HIS A 95 -8.57 -8.40 -7.34
C HIS A 95 -8.14 -8.55 -5.87
N ASP A 96 -7.22 -9.47 -5.61
CA ASP A 96 -6.60 -9.71 -4.32
C ASP A 96 -5.33 -8.89 -4.20
N TYR A 97 -5.17 -8.13 -3.10
CA TYR A 97 -4.02 -7.23 -2.91
C TYR A 97 -2.88 -7.83 -2.13
N LEU A 98 -3.19 -8.64 -1.10
CA LEU A 98 -2.18 -9.02 -0.13
C LEU A 98 -1.56 -10.37 -0.45
N PHE A 99 -0.26 -10.45 -0.24
CA PHE A 99 0.50 -11.69 -0.30
C PHE A 99 0.06 -12.65 0.82
N VAL A 100 -0.17 -13.90 0.47
CA VAL A 100 -0.45 -14.98 1.42
C VAL A 100 0.55 -16.10 1.18
N ASN A 101 1.38 -16.39 2.18
CA ASN A 101 2.41 -17.40 2.04
C ASN A 101 1.81 -18.82 1.89
N PRO A 102 1.92 -19.46 0.71
CA PRO A 102 1.32 -20.76 0.48
C PRO A 102 1.97 -21.88 1.31
N LYS A 103 3.22 -21.71 1.76
CA LYS A 103 3.92 -22.67 2.61
C LYS A 103 3.35 -22.72 4.04
N LEU A 104 2.69 -21.65 4.48
CA LEU A 104 2.11 -21.51 5.82
C LEU A 104 0.57 -21.54 5.82
N ALA A 105 -0.06 -21.63 4.66
CA ALA A 105 -1.52 -21.68 4.53
C ALA A 105 -2.13 -22.78 5.41
N GLY A 106 -3.13 -22.40 6.22
CA GLY A 106 -3.81 -23.28 7.17
C GLY A 106 -3.01 -23.65 8.43
N LYS A 107 -1.79 -23.16 8.59
CA LYS A 107 -0.94 -23.47 9.74
C LYS A 107 -1.03 -22.38 10.81
N HIS A 108 -0.83 -22.79 12.06
CA HIS A 108 -0.61 -21.93 13.22
C HIS A 108 0.70 -22.36 13.86
N MET A 109 1.75 -21.60 13.59
CA MET A 109 3.04 -21.89 14.22
C MET A 109 3.06 -21.25 15.60
N PRO A 110 3.64 -21.93 16.62
CA PRO A 110 3.80 -21.32 17.92
C PRO A 110 4.68 -20.08 17.80
N PRO A 111 4.36 -18.99 18.52
CA PRO A 111 5.24 -17.82 18.61
C PRO A 111 6.65 -18.23 19.04
N SER A 112 7.66 -17.64 18.41
CA SER A 112 9.06 -18.00 18.61
C SER A 112 9.94 -16.75 18.57
N GLN A 113 10.87 -16.64 19.51
CA GLN A 113 11.87 -15.57 19.52
C GLN A 113 13.11 -15.88 18.68
N THR A 114 13.18 -17.07 18.10
CA THR A 114 14.34 -17.52 17.30
C THR A 114 14.01 -17.83 15.86
N GLN A 115 12.74 -17.87 15.49
CA GLN A 115 12.29 -18.19 14.14
C GLN A 115 11.13 -17.28 13.74
N TRP A 116 11.28 -16.64 12.59
CA TRP A 116 10.25 -15.81 11.98
C TRP A 116 9.37 -16.62 11.02
N PHE A 117 8.05 -16.41 11.10
CA PHE A 117 7.06 -17.06 10.23
C PHE A 117 6.32 -16.02 9.41
N ASN A 118 6.74 -15.80 8.16
CA ASN A 118 6.05 -14.87 7.28
C ASN A 118 4.76 -15.49 6.73
N TYR A 119 3.62 -15.24 7.35
CA TYR A 119 2.30 -15.64 6.85
C TYR A 119 1.82 -14.79 5.66
N GLY A 120 2.33 -13.59 5.49
CA GLY A 120 1.79 -12.57 4.61
C GLY A 120 0.77 -11.67 5.29
N GLY A 121 -0.06 -11.00 4.51
CA GLY A 121 -1.11 -10.12 4.99
C GLY A 121 -0.61 -8.76 5.51
N ASP A 122 -1.45 -8.11 6.32
CA ASP A 122 -1.12 -6.86 7.01
C ASP A 122 -1.11 -7.07 8.52
N LYS A 123 -0.18 -6.40 9.21
CA LYS A 123 0.11 -6.57 10.64
C LYS A 123 0.57 -5.24 11.26
N ILE A 124 0.65 -5.22 12.59
CA ILE A 124 1.26 -4.11 13.35
C ILE A 124 2.54 -4.61 14.00
N TRP A 125 3.62 -3.91 13.75
CA TRP A 125 4.94 -4.11 14.35
C TRP A 125 5.32 -2.95 15.26
N LEU A 126 6.40 -3.12 16.02
CA LEU A 126 6.99 -2.07 16.81
C LEU A 126 8.26 -1.54 16.15
N LEU A 127 8.56 -0.28 16.40
CA LEU A 127 9.82 0.37 16.03
C LEU A 127 10.40 1.11 17.26
N PRO A 128 11.74 1.23 17.35
CA PRO A 128 12.75 0.80 16.39
C PRO A 128 12.96 -0.72 16.38
N GLU A 129 13.23 -1.27 15.18
CA GLU A 129 13.76 -2.62 15.04
C GLU A 129 15.27 -2.67 15.27
N GLY A 130 15.75 -3.79 15.79
CA GLY A 130 17.17 -4.02 16.03
C GLY A 130 17.45 -5.29 16.81
N ASP A 131 18.57 -5.31 17.54
CA ASP A 131 18.81 -6.34 18.54
C ASP A 131 17.74 -6.23 19.63
N ASP A 132 17.25 -7.39 20.07
CA ASP A 132 16.14 -7.48 21.02
C ASP A 132 16.60 -7.04 22.42
N ASP A 133 16.44 -5.77 22.70
CA ASP A 133 16.80 -5.11 23.96
C ASP A 133 15.63 -4.21 24.45
N GLU A 134 15.86 -3.39 25.46
CA GLU A 134 14.83 -2.48 26.03
C GLU A 134 14.40 -1.34 25.08
N GLN A 135 15.13 -1.11 23.98
CA GLN A 135 14.93 0.01 23.05
C GLN A 135 14.64 -0.44 21.62
N HIS A 136 14.87 -1.71 21.29
CA HIS A 136 14.71 -2.26 19.97
C HIS A 136 13.95 -3.57 20.00
N TRP A 137 13.00 -3.72 19.10
CA TRP A 137 12.26 -4.95 18.88
C TRP A 137 12.88 -5.75 17.73
N ARG A 138 13.05 -7.05 17.92
CA ARG A 138 13.74 -7.89 16.95
C ARG A 138 12.94 -8.15 15.66
N GLY A 139 11.63 -7.91 15.64
CA GLY A 139 10.78 -8.24 14.50
C GLY A 139 10.58 -9.75 14.28
N ASN A 140 10.81 -10.56 15.29
CA ASN A 140 10.61 -12.02 15.21
C ASN A 140 9.15 -12.42 15.42
N SER A 141 8.84 -13.68 15.05
CA SER A 141 7.57 -14.33 15.30
C SER A 141 7.39 -14.59 16.80
N ASP A 142 6.95 -13.59 17.53
CA ASP A 142 6.65 -13.61 18.96
C ASP A 142 5.13 -13.43 19.21
N LEU A 143 4.76 -13.08 20.44
CA LEU A 143 3.35 -12.87 20.80
C LEU A 143 2.70 -11.72 20.04
N LEU A 144 3.45 -10.66 19.73
CA LEU A 144 2.93 -9.50 18.99
C LEU A 144 2.70 -9.84 17.52
N ASP A 145 3.64 -10.56 16.89
CA ASP A 145 3.58 -10.88 15.48
C ASP A 145 2.68 -12.09 15.16
N ASP A 146 2.79 -13.19 15.93
CA ASP A 146 2.13 -14.47 15.64
C ASP A 146 1.19 -14.96 16.74
N GLY A 147 1.12 -14.29 17.88
CA GLY A 147 0.23 -14.67 18.98
C GLY A 147 -1.25 -14.58 18.59
N ALA A 148 -2.09 -15.38 19.22
CA ALA A 148 -3.52 -15.34 18.98
C ALA A 148 -4.15 -14.07 19.54
N PHE A 149 -4.93 -13.38 18.71
CA PHE A 149 -5.75 -12.23 19.09
C PHE A 149 -7.18 -12.69 19.39
N SER A 150 -7.79 -12.12 20.41
CA SER A 150 -9.22 -12.24 20.64
C SER A 150 -9.98 -11.42 19.59
N PHE A 151 -11.17 -11.88 19.24
CA PHE A 151 -12.00 -11.27 18.20
C PHE A 151 -13.34 -10.80 18.79
N ARG A 152 -13.76 -9.59 18.40
CA ARG A 152 -15.08 -9.05 18.69
C ARG A 152 -15.68 -8.43 17.44
N LYS A 153 -16.88 -8.87 17.05
CA LYS A 153 -17.65 -8.29 15.95
C LYS A 153 -18.11 -6.87 16.30
N LEU A 154 -17.97 -5.96 15.36
CA LEU A 154 -18.51 -4.60 15.42
C LEU A 154 -19.64 -4.46 14.38
N SER A 155 -20.75 -3.86 14.78
CA SER A 155 -21.85 -3.54 13.86
C SER A 155 -22.72 -2.45 14.47
N ASP A 156 -22.89 -1.36 13.75
CA ASP A 156 -23.73 -0.22 14.12
C ASP A 156 -24.24 0.49 12.86
N GLU A 157 -24.89 1.64 13.00
CA GLU A 157 -25.45 2.42 11.89
C GLU A 157 -24.37 2.93 10.92
N LYS A 158 -23.11 3.04 11.36
CA LYS A 158 -21.98 3.52 10.56
C LYS A 158 -21.31 2.41 9.76
N GLY A 159 -21.66 1.14 10.00
CA GLY A 159 -21.08 0.01 9.28
C GLY A 159 -20.79 -1.20 10.13
N CYS A 160 -19.92 -2.06 9.63
CA CYS A 160 -19.49 -3.26 10.32
C CYS A 160 -17.97 -3.39 10.36
N GLY A 161 -17.49 -4.29 11.17
CA GLY A 161 -16.06 -4.49 11.34
C GLY A 161 -15.72 -5.48 12.42
N MET A 162 -14.48 -5.41 12.85
CA MET A 162 -13.95 -6.23 13.92
C MET A 162 -13.00 -5.46 14.81
N GLU A 163 -12.95 -5.89 16.06
CA GLU A 163 -11.90 -5.52 17.00
C GLU A 163 -11.10 -6.76 17.35
N LEU A 164 -9.81 -6.62 17.31
CA LEU A 164 -8.82 -7.68 17.54
C LEU A 164 -7.91 -7.21 18.67
N THR A 165 -7.82 -7.97 19.75
CA THR A 165 -6.97 -7.64 20.89
C THR A 165 -5.97 -8.76 21.13
N GLY A 166 -4.69 -8.42 21.00
CA GLY A 166 -3.56 -9.33 21.24
C GLY A 166 -3.39 -9.68 22.69
N LEU A 167 -2.61 -10.71 22.95
CA LEU A 167 -2.17 -11.02 24.29
C LEU A 167 -1.27 -9.89 24.83
N PRO A 168 -1.30 -9.64 26.15
CA PRO A 168 -0.29 -8.80 26.77
C PRO A 168 1.10 -9.38 26.52
N ASP A 169 2.01 -8.58 25.97
CA ASP A 169 3.39 -9.01 25.78
C ASP A 169 4.27 -8.48 26.91
N PRO A 170 4.74 -9.35 27.82
CA PRO A 170 5.58 -8.91 28.92
C PRO A 170 6.99 -8.52 28.48
N HIS A 171 7.43 -8.94 27.28
CA HIS A 171 8.76 -8.67 26.77
C HIS A 171 8.91 -7.20 26.34
N THR A 172 8.01 -6.72 25.50
CA THR A 172 7.98 -5.33 25.05
C THR A 172 7.21 -4.41 26.00
N GLY A 173 6.44 -4.97 26.93
CA GLY A 173 5.61 -4.22 27.87
C GLY A 173 4.34 -3.63 27.27
N VAL A 174 3.90 -4.07 26.08
CA VAL A 174 2.73 -3.53 25.42
C VAL A 174 1.64 -4.55 25.15
N GLN A 175 0.43 -4.04 24.89
CA GLN A 175 -0.68 -4.79 24.33
C GLN A 175 -1.25 -4.03 23.15
N ILE A 176 -1.40 -4.71 22.01
CA ILE A 176 -1.97 -4.15 20.77
C ILE A 176 -3.46 -4.49 20.66
N THR A 177 -4.26 -3.49 20.30
CA THR A 177 -5.65 -3.67 19.88
C THR A 177 -5.83 -3.02 18.51
N ARG A 178 -6.45 -3.72 17.56
CA ARG A 178 -6.79 -3.19 16.23
C ARG A 178 -8.29 -3.19 16.01
N THR A 179 -8.80 -2.14 15.38
CA THR A 179 -10.15 -2.13 14.80
C THR A 179 -10.05 -1.97 13.30
N ILE A 180 -10.85 -2.75 12.58
CA ILE A 180 -10.98 -2.70 11.11
C ILE A 180 -12.45 -2.51 10.82
N ARG A 181 -12.82 -1.46 10.08
CA ARG A 181 -14.21 -1.11 9.81
C ARG A 181 -14.44 -0.85 8.33
N LEU A 182 -15.63 -1.22 7.86
CA LEU A 182 -16.19 -0.88 6.56
C LEU A 182 -17.45 -0.05 6.73
N GLU A 183 -17.60 0.98 5.93
CA GLU A 183 -18.88 1.64 5.71
C GLU A 183 -19.75 0.78 4.78
N PRO A 184 -21.10 0.82 4.90
CA PRO A 184 -21.97 -0.05 4.10
C PRO A 184 -21.83 0.15 2.60
N ASP A 185 -21.59 1.36 2.16
CA ASP A 185 -21.70 1.80 0.77
C ASP A 185 -20.42 2.41 0.18
N SER A 186 -19.28 2.14 0.82
CA SER A 186 -17.97 2.65 0.42
C SER A 186 -16.93 1.53 0.35
N PRO A 187 -15.97 1.58 -0.58
CA PRO A 187 -14.81 0.69 -0.55
C PRO A 187 -13.78 1.10 0.52
N HIS A 188 -13.99 2.21 1.20
CA HIS A 188 -13.12 2.73 2.26
C HIS A 188 -13.01 1.74 3.42
N ILE A 189 -11.77 1.48 3.84
CA ILE A 189 -11.44 0.62 4.97
C ILE A 189 -10.74 1.48 6.03
N ALA A 190 -11.33 1.58 7.21
CA ALA A 190 -10.74 2.33 8.32
C ALA A 190 -10.03 1.40 9.29
N PHE A 191 -8.74 1.63 9.51
CA PHE A 191 -7.91 0.95 10.50
C PHE A 191 -7.60 1.87 11.67
N ARG A 192 -7.65 1.32 12.88
CA ARG A 192 -7.20 1.99 14.10
C ARG A 192 -6.45 0.98 14.94
N ALA A 193 -5.17 1.22 15.21
CA ALA A 193 -4.36 0.43 16.11
C ALA A 193 -4.08 1.23 17.39
N PHE A 194 -4.17 0.57 18.52
CA PHE A 194 -3.87 1.12 19.84
C PHE A 194 -2.76 0.29 20.47
N MET A 195 -1.73 0.94 20.93
CA MET A 195 -0.64 0.36 21.69
C MET A 195 -0.72 0.87 23.13
N LYS A 196 -1.00 -0.03 24.05
CA LYS A 196 -1.13 0.29 25.48
C LYS A 196 0.10 -0.20 26.25
N ASN A 197 0.70 0.68 27.06
CA ASN A 197 1.73 0.30 28.01
C ASN A 197 1.10 -0.53 29.17
N ILE A 198 1.49 -1.78 29.29
CA ILE A 198 1.06 -2.70 30.36
C ILE A 198 2.17 -2.94 31.40
N SER A 199 3.32 -2.32 31.23
CA SER A 199 4.47 -2.43 32.14
C SER A 199 4.34 -1.48 33.35
N GLY A 200 5.26 -1.58 34.28
CA GLY A 200 5.37 -0.69 35.44
C GLY A 200 6.27 0.52 35.25
N HIS A 201 6.80 0.76 34.03
CA HIS A 201 7.72 1.85 33.72
C HIS A 201 7.32 2.55 32.41
N THR A 202 7.92 3.69 32.11
CA THR A 202 7.68 4.41 30.85
C THR A 202 8.31 3.66 29.69
N LEU A 203 7.59 3.60 28.56
CA LEU A 203 8.04 2.97 27.32
C LEU A 203 8.13 4.01 26.20
N GLU A 204 9.04 3.78 25.27
CA GLU A 204 9.19 4.55 24.03
C GLU A 204 9.14 3.60 22.85
N TRP A 205 8.00 3.55 22.16
CA TRP A 205 7.78 2.74 20.96
C TRP A 205 7.05 3.55 19.89
N SER A 206 7.22 3.17 18.66
CA SER A 206 6.35 3.55 17.54
C SER A 206 5.63 2.30 17.03
N MET A 207 4.45 2.47 16.47
CA MET A 207 3.76 1.41 15.71
C MET A 207 4.07 1.55 14.24
N GLN A 208 4.25 0.42 13.57
CA GLN A 208 4.38 0.31 12.13
C GLN A 208 3.25 -0.57 11.58
N SER A 209 2.45 -0.03 10.66
CA SER A 209 1.53 -0.83 9.85
C SER A 209 2.32 -1.41 8.68
N VAL A 210 2.37 -2.74 8.59
CA VAL A 210 3.18 -3.46 7.58
C VAL A 210 2.25 -4.24 6.68
N SER A 211 2.05 -3.75 5.46
CA SER A 211 1.17 -4.35 4.45
C SER A 211 1.98 -5.06 3.39
N GLN A 212 1.89 -6.40 3.32
CA GLN A 212 2.60 -7.22 2.33
C GLN A 212 1.75 -7.38 1.07
N TYR A 213 2.07 -6.64 0.02
CA TYR A 213 1.38 -6.71 -1.27
C TYR A 213 1.90 -7.87 -2.12
N ASP A 214 0.97 -8.62 -2.74
CA ASP A 214 1.34 -9.68 -3.68
C ASP A 214 1.92 -9.06 -4.97
N THR A 215 3.12 -9.46 -5.30
CA THR A 215 3.82 -9.06 -6.52
C THR A 215 4.05 -10.24 -7.47
N GLY A 216 3.39 -11.36 -7.22
CA GLY A 216 3.33 -12.50 -8.11
C GLY A 216 2.48 -12.23 -9.35
N ASN A 217 2.74 -12.95 -10.42
CA ASN A 217 1.89 -12.90 -11.59
C ASN A 217 0.66 -13.81 -11.35
N ALA A 218 -0.54 -13.24 -11.42
CA ALA A 218 -1.79 -13.96 -11.14
C ALA A 218 -2.04 -15.17 -12.07
N THR A 219 -1.52 -15.14 -13.29
CA THR A 219 -1.68 -16.21 -14.29
C THR A 219 -0.47 -17.14 -14.37
N ASP A 220 0.67 -16.75 -13.80
CA ASP A 220 1.90 -17.53 -13.77
C ASP A 220 2.64 -17.32 -12.44
N PRO A 221 2.21 -18.01 -11.36
CA PRO A 221 2.76 -17.80 -10.01
C PRO A 221 4.25 -18.11 -9.85
N ALA A 222 4.88 -18.72 -10.85
CA ALA A 222 6.33 -18.94 -10.87
C ALA A 222 7.13 -17.67 -11.22
N HIS A 223 6.45 -16.63 -11.68
CA HIS A 223 7.04 -15.36 -12.09
C HIS A 223 6.41 -14.19 -11.34
N ARG A 224 7.19 -13.13 -11.21
CA ARG A 224 6.68 -11.86 -10.66
C ARG A 224 5.78 -11.13 -11.67
N ASN A 225 4.88 -10.31 -11.16
CA ASN A 225 4.19 -9.31 -11.97
C ASN A 225 5.22 -8.26 -12.44
N PRO A 226 5.32 -7.98 -13.73
CA PRO A 226 6.33 -7.06 -14.26
C PRO A 226 6.07 -5.59 -13.98
N ASP A 227 4.89 -5.22 -13.48
CA ASP A 227 4.45 -3.82 -13.40
C ASP A 227 3.79 -3.49 -12.04
N ILE A 228 4.52 -3.77 -10.96
CA ILE A 228 4.14 -3.38 -9.58
C ILE A 228 5.01 -2.22 -9.11
N TRP A 229 4.36 -1.19 -8.58
CA TRP A 229 5.00 0.03 -8.14
C TRP A 229 4.56 0.43 -6.73
N GLY A 230 5.50 1.01 -5.96
CA GLY A 230 5.22 1.76 -4.73
C GLY A 230 5.48 3.25 -4.95
N PHE A 231 4.59 4.10 -4.41
CA PHE A 231 4.69 5.56 -4.54
C PHE A 231 4.40 6.26 -3.22
N THR A 232 5.14 7.33 -2.94
CA THR A 232 4.84 8.34 -1.91
C THR A 232 5.55 9.64 -2.28
N PRO A 233 5.04 10.84 -1.95
CA PRO A 233 5.79 12.08 -2.17
C PRO A 233 7.06 12.11 -1.34
N ALA A 234 8.18 12.41 -1.99
CA ALA A 234 9.43 12.66 -1.31
C ALA A 234 9.42 14.07 -0.70
N ASN A 235 9.85 14.19 0.55
CA ASN A 235 9.92 15.48 1.24
C ASN A 235 10.91 16.40 0.53
N PRO A 236 10.50 17.61 0.08
CA PRO A 236 11.44 18.57 -0.50
C PRO A 236 12.54 19.05 0.45
N ALA A 237 12.25 19.01 1.76
CA ALA A 237 13.19 19.37 2.83
C ALA A 237 13.72 18.12 3.56
N SER A 238 13.86 17.02 2.83
CA SER A 238 14.25 15.71 3.38
C SER A 238 15.54 15.76 4.18
N ALA A 239 15.54 15.00 5.28
CA ALA A 239 16.75 14.75 6.07
C ALA A 239 17.72 13.79 5.38
N TYR A 240 17.30 13.10 4.32
CA TYR A 240 18.12 12.17 3.56
C TYR A 240 18.67 12.80 2.29
N LEU A 241 19.94 12.50 1.95
CA LEU A 241 20.65 13.13 0.83
C LEU A 241 19.90 12.98 -0.52
N ASN A 242 19.33 11.80 -0.79
CA ASN A 242 18.59 11.50 -2.02
C ASN A 242 17.08 11.66 -1.85
N ARG A 243 16.63 12.30 -0.77
CA ARG A 243 15.23 12.37 -0.33
C ARG A 243 14.63 10.99 0.02
N TYR A 244 15.47 9.98 0.14
CA TYR A 244 15.22 8.66 0.72
C TYR A 244 16.54 8.07 1.21
N HIS A 245 16.45 7.05 2.06
CA HIS A 245 17.59 6.30 2.57
C HIS A 245 17.40 4.81 2.30
N VAL A 246 18.43 4.14 1.84
CA VAL A 246 18.45 2.67 1.75
C VAL A 246 19.11 2.14 3.03
N ARG A 247 18.30 1.53 3.90
CA ARG A 247 18.78 0.95 5.16
C ARG A 247 19.43 -0.42 4.93
N THR A 248 18.79 -1.23 4.10
CA THR A 248 19.23 -2.60 3.79
C THR A 248 19.19 -2.81 2.29
N GLY A 249 20.14 -3.55 1.73
CA GLY A 249 20.22 -3.89 0.32
C GLY A 249 21.16 -3.00 -0.48
N ILE A 250 20.79 -2.64 -1.71
CA ILE A 250 21.67 -1.93 -2.65
C ILE A 250 21.47 -0.43 -2.51
N ALA A 251 22.51 0.29 -2.09
CA ALA A 251 22.46 1.74 -1.84
C ALA A 251 22.00 2.54 -3.08
N GLU A 252 22.36 2.12 -4.28
CA GLU A 252 21.94 2.71 -5.55
C GLU A 252 21.07 1.72 -6.32
N ASN A 253 19.93 1.34 -5.76
CA ASN A 253 19.00 0.43 -6.43
C ASN A 253 18.35 1.12 -7.63
N PRO A 254 18.58 0.65 -8.88
CA PRO A 254 18.05 1.30 -10.09
C PRO A 254 16.53 1.21 -10.22
N ALA A 255 15.89 0.39 -9.39
CA ALA A 255 14.44 0.26 -9.36
C ALA A 255 13.74 1.38 -8.57
N ALA A 256 14.49 2.21 -7.84
CA ALA A 256 13.94 3.30 -7.03
C ALA A 256 14.54 4.65 -7.41
N SER A 257 13.70 5.67 -7.44
CA SER A 257 14.12 7.05 -7.69
C SER A 257 13.11 8.05 -7.18
N VAL A 258 13.54 9.29 -7.01
CA VAL A 258 12.62 10.43 -6.88
C VAL A 258 12.47 11.06 -8.26
N ARG A 259 11.25 11.08 -8.76
CA ARG A 259 10.87 11.62 -10.08
C ARG A 259 10.97 13.17 -10.08
N GLU A 260 10.92 13.77 -11.26
CA GLU A 260 10.97 15.23 -11.44
C GLU A 260 9.77 15.95 -10.78
N ASP A 261 8.62 15.28 -10.70
CA ASP A 261 7.42 15.78 -10.03
C ASP A 261 7.48 15.66 -8.49
N GLY A 262 8.60 15.16 -7.94
CA GLY A 262 8.83 15.02 -6.51
C GLY A 262 8.30 13.70 -5.90
N LEU A 263 7.77 12.81 -6.72
CA LEU A 263 7.26 11.52 -6.25
C LEU A 263 8.40 10.51 -6.12
N PHE A 264 8.60 9.93 -4.92
CA PHE A 264 9.40 8.71 -4.79
C PHE A 264 8.63 7.56 -5.45
N ALA A 265 9.33 6.81 -6.28
CA ALA A 265 8.78 5.66 -6.98
C ALA A 265 9.75 4.48 -6.86
N VAL A 266 9.22 3.31 -6.47
CA VAL A 266 9.95 2.05 -6.48
C VAL A 266 9.21 1.02 -7.33
N HIS A 267 9.92 0.46 -8.31
CA HIS A 267 9.44 -0.63 -9.16
C HIS A 267 9.88 -1.97 -8.55
N TYR A 268 8.94 -2.89 -8.34
CA TYR A 268 9.29 -4.19 -7.78
C TYR A 268 10.20 -4.99 -8.73
N SER A 269 11.44 -5.22 -8.32
CA SER A 269 12.48 -5.87 -9.13
C SER A 269 12.94 -7.23 -8.62
N HIS A 270 12.33 -7.75 -7.52
CA HIS A 270 12.75 -8.99 -6.83
C HIS A 270 14.19 -8.92 -6.29
N LEU A 271 14.60 -7.73 -5.86
CA LEU A 271 15.85 -7.48 -5.13
C LEU A 271 15.51 -7.04 -3.70
N ALA A 272 16.08 -7.73 -2.71
CA ALA A 272 15.89 -7.41 -1.31
C ALA A 272 16.44 -6.01 -0.99
N THR A 273 15.56 -5.04 -0.74
CA THR A 273 15.97 -3.66 -0.43
C THR A 273 14.91 -2.97 0.43
N GLU A 274 15.37 -2.23 1.42
CA GLU A 274 14.55 -1.43 2.32
C GLU A 274 14.79 0.06 2.08
N PHE A 275 13.72 0.79 1.76
CA PHE A 275 13.74 2.23 1.47
C PHE A 275 12.99 2.98 2.57
N TRP A 276 13.67 3.95 3.19
CA TRP A 276 13.14 4.82 4.23
C TRP A 276 12.88 6.21 3.66
N ILE A 277 11.66 6.71 3.81
CA ILE A 277 11.23 7.99 3.27
C ILE A 277 10.61 8.84 4.38
N ASP A 278 11.08 10.07 4.54
CA ASP A 278 10.55 11.07 5.45
C ASP A 278 9.40 11.88 4.82
N SER A 279 8.45 11.17 4.20
CA SER A 279 7.29 11.76 3.54
C SER A 279 6.40 12.52 4.53
N THR A 280 5.98 13.72 4.15
CA THR A 280 5.05 14.55 4.94
C THR A 280 3.65 14.61 4.35
N ALA A 281 3.42 13.88 3.25
CA ALA A 281 2.18 13.98 2.48
C ALA A 281 1.03 13.14 3.03
N GLY A 282 1.29 12.25 3.99
CA GLY A 282 0.25 11.46 4.65
C GLY A 282 -0.40 10.40 3.78
N TRP A 283 0.32 9.87 2.78
CA TRP A 283 -0.16 8.75 1.98
C TRP A 283 0.97 7.91 1.35
N VAL A 284 0.65 6.66 1.09
CA VAL A 284 1.42 5.72 0.29
C VAL A 284 0.48 5.01 -0.66
N ALA A 285 0.96 4.63 -1.85
CA ALA A 285 0.19 3.88 -2.84
C ALA A 285 0.99 2.71 -3.37
N VAL A 286 0.34 1.55 -3.51
CA VAL A 286 0.85 0.40 -4.27
C VAL A 286 -0.04 0.22 -5.49
N VAL A 287 0.59 0.19 -6.67
CA VAL A 287 -0.08 0.13 -7.96
C VAL A 287 0.31 -1.14 -8.70
N ASP A 288 -0.68 -1.95 -9.03
CA ASP A 288 -0.59 -3.03 -10.01
C ASP A 288 -0.97 -2.47 -11.40
N GLY A 289 0.03 -2.00 -12.12
CA GLY A 289 -0.16 -1.40 -13.44
C GLY A 289 -0.64 -2.40 -14.48
N ALA A 290 -0.22 -3.67 -14.37
CA ALA A 290 -0.62 -4.72 -15.30
C ALA A 290 -2.13 -5.01 -15.24
N ASN A 291 -2.73 -4.99 -14.03
CA ASN A 291 -4.15 -5.24 -13.81
C ASN A 291 -4.97 -3.97 -13.58
N ARG A 292 -4.30 -2.81 -13.51
CA ARG A 292 -4.89 -1.47 -13.29
C ARG A 292 -5.65 -1.37 -11.98
N TYR A 293 -5.02 -1.78 -10.88
CA TYR A 293 -5.50 -1.60 -9.53
C TYR A 293 -4.50 -0.82 -8.69
N ALA A 294 -5.01 -0.10 -7.71
CA ALA A 294 -4.18 0.52 -6.69
C ALA A 294 -4.82 0.36 -5.31
N MET A 295 -3.96 0.25 -4.31
CA MET A 295 -4.32 0.51 -2.93
C MET A 295 -3.64 1.81 -2.51
N VAL A 296 -4.43 2.75 -2.00
CA VAL A 296 -3.93 3.97 -1.37
C VAL A 296 -4.16 3.87 0.12
N GLU A 297 -3.10 3.96 0.90
CA GLU A 297 -3.16 4.02 2.35
C GLU A 297 -2.87 5.46 2.79
N ARG A 298 -3.80 6.08 3.51
CA ARG A 298 -3.66 7.45 4.02
C ARG A 298 -3.48 7.43 5.52
N PHE A 299 -2.70 8.37 6.02
CA PHE A 299 -2.46 8.57 7.44
C PHE A 299 -2.27 10.07 7.73
N GLN A 300 -2.38 10.46 8.99
CA GLN A 300 -2.09 11.83 9.39
C GLN A 300 -0.61 11.91 9.79
N TYR A 301 0.17 12.71 9.04
CA TYR A 301 1.54 13.04 9.39
C TYR A 301 1.55 14.03 10.57
N ASP A 302 2.39 13.75 11.59
CA ASP A 302 2.64 14.67 12.70
C ASP A 302 4.00 15.35 12.52
N GLU A 303 4.00 16.65 12.31
CA GLU A 303 5.25 17.44 12.13
C GLU A 303 5.98 17.76 13.44
N HIS A 304 5.34 17.51 14.59
CA HIS A 304 5.86 17.93 15.91
C HIS A 304 6.55 16.81 16.67
N THR A 305 6.23 15.55 16.35
CA THR A 305 6.77 14.38 17.03
C THR A 305 7.72 13.61 16.12
N PRO A 306 8.90 13.21 16.59
CA PRO A 306 9.87 12.49 15.78
C PRO A 306 9.37 11.11 15.37
N TYR A 307 9.74 10.70 14.16
CA TYR A 307 9.54 9.36 13.65
C TYR A 307 10.81 8.51 13.83
N PRO A 308 10.69 7.18 14.00
CA PRO A 308 11.82 6.26 14.03
C PRO A 308 12.70 6.45 12.80
N GLY A 309 14.01 6.65 13.00
CA GLY A 309 14.95 6.90 11.91
C GLY A 309 14.59 8.09 11.00
N LYS A 310 13.61 8.93 11.39
CA LYS A 310 13.00 10.03 10.61
C LYS A 310 12.06 9.56 9.48
N ALA A 311 11.82 8.28 9.31
CA ALA A 311 10.95 7.74 8.26
C ALA A 311 9.49 7.66 8.73
N SER A 312 8.58 8.26 7.99
CA SER A 312 7.12 8.09 8.14
C SER A 312 6.59 6.97 7.25
N VAL A 313 7.32 6.66 6.16
CA VAL A 313 6.99 5.61 5.18
C VAL A 313 8.24 4.77 4.92
N ILE A 314 8.02 3.45 4.83
CA ILE A 314 9.05 2.50 4.41
C ILE A 314 8.49 1.64 3.28
N PHE A 315 9.33 1.30 2.30
CA PHE A 315 9.06 0.22 1.35
C PHE A 315 10.11 -0.86 1.52
N TRP A 316 9.65 -2.10 1.69
CA TRP A 316 10.48 -3.29 1.54
C TRP A 316 10.16 -3.99 0.23
N THR A 317 11.17 -4.24 -0.60
CA THR A 317 11.04 -5.14 -1.76
C THR A 317 11.66 -6.48 -1.40
N ASN A 318 10.85 -7.53 -1.33
CA ASN A 318 11.37 -8.86 -1.07
C ASN A 318 11.97 -9.45 -2.34
N GLY A 319 13.05 -10.23 -2.18
CA GLY A 319 13.73 -10.82 -3.33
C GLY A 319 15.06 -11.47 -2.97
N VAL A 320 15.89 -11.63 -3.98
CA VAL A 320 17.24 -12.14 -3.82
C VAL A 320 18.17 -11.07 -3.26
N HIS A 321 19.16 -11.49 -2.48
CA HIS A 321 20.21 -10.62 -2.01
C HIS A 321 21.33 -10.51 -3.05
N LEU A 322 21.74 -9.31 -3.37
CA LEU A 322 22.91 -9.04 -4.21
C LEU A 322 24.13 -8.90 -3.30
N ASN A 323 25.13 -9.74 -3.54
CA ASN A 323 26.38 -9.76 -2.80
C ASN A 323 27.53 -9.41 -3.74
N PHE A 324 28.56 -8.73 -3.21
CA PHE A 324 29.79 -8.41 -3.94
C PHE A 324 30.98 -9.04 -3.21
N ASN A 325 31.84 -9.72 -3.95
CA ASN A 325 33.10 -10.20 -3.41
C ASN A 325 34.16 -9.07 -3.34
N ASN A 326 35.33 -9.36 -2.81
CA ASN A 326 36.39 -8.36 -2.64
C ASN A 326 36.93 -7.81 -3.99
N GLU A 327 36.70 -8.51 -5.10
CA GLU A 327 37.04 -8.10 -6.45
C GLU A 327 35.92 -7.30 -7.14
N GLY A 328 34.81 -7.09 -6.46
CA GLY A 328 33.62 -6.36 -6.98
C GLY A 328 32.76 -7.21 -7.92
N GLU A 329 32.93 -8.53 -7.95
CA GLU A 329 32.06 -9.42 -8.72
C GLU A 329 30.75 -9.63 -7.99
N ALA A 330 29.63 -9.44 -8.73
CA ALA A 330 28.27 -9.58 -8.20
C ALA A 330 27.83 -11.05 -8.22
N SER A 331 27.20 -11.48 -7.13
CA SER A 331 26.50 -12.76 -7.03
C SER A 331 25.14 -12.55 -6.37
N VAL A 332 24.17 -13.43 -6.63
CA VAL A 332 22.86 -13.40 -6.00
C VAL A 332 22.67 -14.62 -5.11
N SER A 333 22.00 -14.44 -3.99
CA SER A 333 21.61 -15.53 -3.10
C SER A 333 20.16 -15.38 -2.68
N ASP A 334 19.46 -16.50 -2.50
CA ASP A 334 18.19 -16.51 -1.81
C ASP A 334 18.37 -16.15 -0.33
N GLY A 335 17.28 -15.73 0.31
CA GLY A 335 17.26 -15.55 1.75
C GLY A 335 17.46 -16.87 2.51
N PRO A 336 17.61 -16.81 3.84
CA PRO A 336 17.93 -17.99 4.67
C PRO A 336 16.85 -19.08 4.65
N ASN A 337 15.64 -18.76 4.17
CA ASN A 337 14.49 -19.66 4.13
C ASN A 337 14.25 -20.27 2.72
N GLY A 338 15.23 -20.22 1.82
CA GLY A 338 15.14 -20.68 0.43
C GLY A 338 14.58 -19.63 -0.53
N PRO A 339 14.02 -20.03 -1.69
CA PRO A 339 13.57 -19.09 -2.71
C PRO A 339 12.62 -18.03 -2.15
N SER A 340 12.98 -16.76 -2.37
CA SER A 340 12.25 -15.61 -1.86
C SER A 340 10.91 -15.48 -2.57
N PRO A 341 9.78 -15.40 -1.85
CA PRO A 341 8.47 -15.17 -2.44
C PRO A 341 8.35 -13.76 -3.04
N PHE A 342 7.38 -13.59 -3.94
CA PHE A 342 7.12 -12.30 -4.59
C PHE A 342 6.17 -11.47 -3.74
N TYR A 343 6.71 -10.50 -2.99
CA TYR A 343 5.91 -9.48 -2.31
C TYR A 343 6.72 -8.18 -2.12
N MET A 344 6.00 -7.11 -1.93
CA MET A 344 6.53 -5.81 -1.53
C MET A 344 5.74 -5.32 -0.31
N GLU A 345 6.42 -4.71 0.65
CA GLU A 345 5.75 -4.06 1.78
C GLU A 345 5.63 -2.57 1.51
N ALA A 346 4.47 -2.03 1.85
CA ALA A 346 4.28 -0.62 2.10
C ALA A 346 4.00 -0.47 3.60
N GLU A 347 4.76 0.40 4.25
CA GLU A 347 4.78 0.49 5.69
C GLU A 347 4.59 1.94 6.13
N ILE A 348 3.71 2.13 7.10
CA ILE A 348 3.41 3.45 7.67
C ILE A 348 3.80 3.43 9.14
N ASN A 349 4.68 4.36 9.52
CA ASN A 349 5.13 4.50 10.88
C ASN A 349 4.29 5.55 11.63
N SER A 350 3.93 5.28 12.89
CA SER A 350 3.49 6.31 13.80
C SER A 350 4.68 7.17 14.25
N PRO A 351 4.46 8.40 14.74
CA PRO A 351 5.47 9.08 15.55
C PRO A 351 5.83 8.23 16.77
N MET A 352 6.98 8.54 17.41
CA MET A 352 7.38 7.91 18.67
C MET A 352 6.37 8.23 19.77
N CYS A 353 5.87 7.18 20.42
CA CYS A 353 4.98 7.28 21.56
C CYS A 353 5.79 7.18 22.86
N HIS A 354 5.63 8.17 23.73
CA HIS A 354 6.20 8.15 25.06
C HIS A 354 5.09 7.84 26.07
N LEU A 355 5.01 6.59 26.54
CA LEU A 355 3.87 6.05 27.28
C LEU A 355 4.23 5.77 28.73
N ARG A 356 3.59 6.46 29.68
CA ARG A 356 3.61 6.07 31.11
C ARG A 356 2.78 4.80 31.32
N PRO A 357 2.97 4.09 32.45
CA PRO A 357 2.17 2.91 32.78
C PRO A 357 0.66 3.14 32.63
N GLY A 358 0.00 2.30 31.83
CA GLY A 358 -1.43 2.34 31.56
C GLY A 358 -1.85 3.31 30.44
N GLU A 359 -0.96 4.18 29.93
CA GLU A 359 -1.24 5.05 28.79
C GLU A 359 -1.22 4.27 27.47
N ALA A 360 -1.85 4.86 26.44
CA ALA A 360 -1.88 4.30 25.11
C ALA A 360 -1.71 5.40 24.05
N CYS A 361 -1.17 5.03 22.91
CA CYS A 361 -1.19 5.84 21.69
C CYS A 361 -1.90 5.09 20.56
N GLN A 362 -2.14 5.78 19.45
CA GLN A 362 -2.85 5.21 18.31
C GLN A 362 -2.14 5.50 16.99
N LEU A 363 -2.32 4.58 16.05
CA LEU A 363 -2.03 4.75 14.63
C LEU A 363 -3.33 4.56 13.85
N GLU A 364 -3.67 5.54 13.04
CA GLU A 364 -4.84 5.51 12.17
C GLU A 364 -4.42 5.49 10.72
N THR A 365 -4.97 4.56 9.95
CA THR A 365 -4.81 4.52 8.50
C THR A 365 -6.17 4.30 7.82
N ASP A 366 -6.35 4.94 6.68
CA ASP A 366 -7.55 4.82 5.86
C ASP A 366 -7.15 4.32 4.47
N TRP A 367 -7.67 3.15 4.09
CA TRP A 367 -7.30 2.47 2.85
C TRP A 367 -8.39 2.61 1.81
N PHE A 368 -7.97 2.90 0.59
CA PHE A 368 -8.85 3.12 -0.55
C PHE A 368 -8.41 2.25 -1.72
N PRO A 369 -8.99 1.04 -1.89
CA PRO A 369 -8.81 0.29 -3.12
C PRO A 369 -9.52 1.02 -4.27
N THR A 370 -8.82 1.16 -5.39
CA THR A 370 -9.30 1.91 -6.56
C THR A 370 -8.62 1.46 -7.84
N ARG A 371 -8.80 2.21 -8.92
CA ARG A 371 -8.14 2.01 -10.21
C ARG A 371 -6.98 2.97 -10.41
N ALA A 372 -5.87 2.44 -10.93
CA ALA A 372 -4.75 3.21 -11.42
C ALA A 372 -3.94 2.39 -12.42
N ASP A 373 -3.00 3.02 -13.11
CA ASP A 373 -1.96 2.34 -13.90
C ASP A 373 -0.57 2.90 -13.55
N SER A 374 0.46 2.39 -14.19
CA SER A 374 1.87 2.76 -13.93
C SER A 374 2.22 4.20 -14.32
N GLU A 375 1.37 4.90 -15.09
CA GLU A 375 1.51 6.36 -15.34
C GLU A 375 1.07 7.21 -14.12
N PHE A 376 0.96 6.59 -12.95
CA PHE A 376 0.51 7.19 -11.70
C PHE A 376 1.22 8.53 -11.41
N TYR A 377 0.42 9.56 -11.12
CA TYR A 377 0.89 10.93 -10.90
C TYR A 377 0.74 11.38 -9.45
N GLY A 378 -0.24 10.85 -8.70
CA GLY A 378 -0.44 11.22 -7.30
C GLY A 378 -1.82 10.86 -6.74
N VAL A 379 -2.07 11.36 -5.54
CA VAL A 379 -3.30 11.15 -4.76
C VAL A 379 -3.87 12.49 -4.35
N THR A 380 -5.20 12.60 -4.43
CA THR A 380 -5.98 13.70 -3.86
C THR A 380 -6.93 13.16 -2.78
N GLU A 381 -7.76 14.02 -2.18
CA GLU A 381 -8.81 13.57 -1.26
C GLU A 381 -9.85 12.67 -1.93
N ALA A 382 -10.12 12.91 -3.21
CA ALA A 382 -11.17 12.25 -3.98
C ALA A 382 -10.71 11.00 -4.75
N GLY A 383 -9.39 10.83 -5.00
CA GLY A 383 -8.91 9.73 -5.81
C GLY A 383 -7.45 9.79 -6.22
N THR A 384 -7.08 8.94 -7.17
CA THR A 384 -5.76 8.87 -7.79
C THR A 384 -5.72 9.65 -9.08
N LEU A 385 -4.57 10.26 -9.36
CA LEU A 385 -4.29 10.96 -10.62
C LEU A 385 -3.39 10.07 -11.48
N ILE A 386 -3.83 9.76 -12.69
CA ILE A 386 -3.05 9.10 -13.72
C ILE A 386 -2.62 10.15 -14.75
N LYS A 387 -3.58 10.90 -15.26
CA LYS A 387 -3.33 12.11 -16.08
C LYS A 387 -4.01 13.29 -15.40
N PRO A 388 -3.24 14.28 -14.94
CA PRO A 388 -3.79 15.47 -14.31
C PRO A 388 -4.85 16.14 -15.18
N LEU A 389 -5.82 16.80 -14.54
CA LEU A 389 -6.84 17.59 -15.20
C LEU A 389 -6.20 18.63 -16.14
N GLN A 390 -6.72 18.72 -17.34
CA GLN A 390 -6.41 19.76 -18.31
C GLN A 390 -7.69 20.45 -18.76
N ALA A 391 -7.60 21.75 -19.01
CA ALA A 391 -8.72 22.55 -19.49
C ALA A 391 -8.25 23.49 -20.61
N MET A 392 -8.92 23.43 -21.75
CA MET A 392 -8.58 24.21 -22.92
C MET A 392 -9.82 24.85 -23.52
N ARG A 393 -9.74 26.14 -23.86
CA ARG A 393 -10.79 26.84 -24.58
C ARG A 393 -10.68 26.53 -26.06
N LEU A 394 -11.78 26.08 -26.65
CA LEU A 394 -11.90 25.81 -28.08
C LEU A 394 -12.32 27.08 -28.86
N GLU A 395 -12.05 27.10 -30.16
CA GLU A 395 -12.50 28.16 -31.04
C GLU A 395 -14.04 28.33 -31.07
N SER A 396 -14.77 27.25 -30.79
CA SER A 396 -16.23 27.24 -30.60
C SER A 396 -16.71 27.99 -29.36
N GLY A 397 -15.80 28.43 -28.48
CA GLY A 397 -16.11 29.02 -27.17
C GLY A 397 -16.40 28.01 -26.07
N LYS A 398 -16.47 26.72 -26.38
CA LYS A 398 -16.57 25.64 -25.38
C LYS A 398 -15.25 25.45 -24.62
N VAL A 399 -15.33 24.80 -23.50
CA VAL A 399 -14.16 24.33 -22.73
C VAL A 399 -14.03 22.80 -22.89
N LYS A 400 -12.88 22.35 -23.36
CA LYS A 400 -12.52 20.94 -23.38
C LYS A 400 -11.83 20.58 -22.05
N LEU A 401 -12.38 19.60 -21.33
CA LEU A 401 -11.78 19.00 -20.13
C LEU A 401 -11.25 17.63 -20.49
N SER A 402 -10.02 17.33 -20.05
CA SER A 402 -9.42 16.00 -20.19
C SER A 402 -8.60 15.62 -18.94
N GLY A 403 -8.46 14.32 -18.71
CA GLY A 403 -7.70 13.75 -17.60
C GLY A 403 -8.02 12.27 -17.41
N SER A 404 -7.28 11.60 -16.50
CA SER A 404 -7.56 10.21 -16.13
C SER A 404 -7.38 10.02 -14.63
N PHE A 405 -8.37 9.36 -13.99
CA PHE A 405 -8.49 9.31 -12.54
C PHE A 405 -8.99 7.94 -12.08
N GLY A 406 -8.48 7.46 -10.93
CA GLY A 406 -9.22 6.56 -10.09
C GLY A 406 -10.00 7.36 -9.05
N VAL A 407 -11.16 6.88 -8.60
CA VAL A 407 -11.95 7.58 -7.57
C VAL A 407 -12.12 6.69 -6.34
N PHE A 408 -12.24 7.31 -5.17
CA PHE A 408 -12.41 6.60 -3.90
C PHE A 408 -13.88 6.31 -3.55
N PHE A 409 -14.80 7.06 -4.14
CA PHE A 409 -16.24 6.93 -3.87
C PHE A 409 -17.02 6.92 -5.19
N SER A 410 -18.17 6.25 -5.18
CA SER A 410 -19.12 6.37 -6.27
C SER A 410 -19.86 7.69 -6.20
N GLY A 411 -20.15 8.28 -7.35
CA GLY A 411 -20.87 9.54 -7.41
C GLY A 411 -20.75 10.21 -8.76
N LYS A 412 -20.58 11.53 -8.73
CA LYS A 412 -20.51 12.39 -9.91
C LYS A 412 -19.26 13.23 -9.87
N LEU A 413 -18.64 13.39 -11.03
CA LEU A 413 -17.67 14.45 -11.22
C LEU A 413 -18.39 15.74 -11.60
N VAL A 414 -18.15 16.79 -10.82
CA VAL A 414 -18.72 18.12 -11.00
C VAL A 414 -17.59 19.10 -11.31
N ALA A 415 -17.70 19.78 -12.46
CA ALA A 415 -16.79 20.85 -12.84
C ALA A 415 -17.34 22.18 -12.34
N HIS A 416 -16.61 22.81 -11.42
CA HIS A 416 -16.91 24.15 -10.90
C HIS A 416 -16.09 25.17 -11.67
N PHE A 417 -16.75 26.11 -12.34
CA PHE A 417 -16.13 27.14 -13.13
C PHE A 417 -16.07 28.47 -12.36
N TYR A 418 -14.96 29.19 -12.52
CA TYR A 418 -14.69 30.45 -11.85
C TYR A 418 -14.26 31.51 -12.84
N ASP A 419 -14.63 32.75 -12.59
CA ASP A 419 -14.17 33.93 -13.37
C ASP A 419 -12.73 34.32 -12.97
N GLU A 420 -12.23 35.39 -13.58
CA GLU A 420 -10.90 35.95 -13.31
C GLU A 420 -10.74 36.50 -11.88
N HIS A 421 -11.83 36.79 -11.19
CA HIS A 421 -11.86 37.27 -9.82
C HIS A 421 -12.04 36.14 -8.79
N GLY A 422 -12.18 34.88 -9.26
CA GLY A 422 -12.38 33.71 -8.41
C GLY A 422 -13.83 33.51 -7.96
N ALA A 423 -14.79 34.27 -8.50
CA ALA A 423 -16.20 34.02 -8.22
C ALA A 423 -16.70 32.80 -9.00
N SER A 424 -17.49 31.94 -8.32
CA SER A 424 -18.12 30.79 -8.95
C SER A 424 -19.17 31.26 -9.96
N THR A 425 -19.04 30.79 -11.21
CA THR A 425 -19.96 31.14 -12.30
C THR A 425 -20.95 30.03 -12.61
N GLU A 426 -20.54 28.78 -12.49
CA GLU A 426 -21.34 27.61 -12.84
C GLU A 426 -20.75 26.33 -12.26
N ALA A 427 -21.62 25.34 -12.00
CA ALA A 427 -21.23 23.97 -11.66
C ALA A 427 -21.99 22.97 -12.55
N LEU A 428 -21.27 22.07 -13.21
CA LEU A 428 -21.83 21.14 -14.19
C LEU A 428 -21.37 19.72 -13.92
N THR A 429 -22.29 18.76 -13.86
CA THR A 429 -21.96 17.34 -13.82
C THR A 429 -21.35 16.91 -15.15
N VAL A 430 -20.15 16.34 -15.11
CA VAL A 430 -19.41 15.93 -16.31
C VAL A 430 -19.34 14.42 -16.49
N ALA A 431 -19.44 13.64 -15.42
CA ALA A 431 -19.46 12.17 -15.48
C ALA A 431 -20.14 11.57 -14.23
N GLU A 432 -20.75 10.40 -14.39
CA GLU A 432 -21.00 9.47 -13.28
C GLU A 432 -19.76 8.57 -13.12
N VAL A 433 -19.36 8.26 -11.89
CA VAL A 433 -18.11 7.54 -11.62
C VAL A 433 -18.27 6.49 -10.53
N SER A 434 -17.38 5.50 -10.60
CA SER A 434 -17.33 4.39 -9.65
C SER A 434 -15.87 4.01 -9.38
N PRO A 435 -15.52 3.62 -8.14
CA PRO A 435 -14.18 3.08 -7.83
C PRO A 435 -13.77 1.85 -8.65
N ASN A 436 -14.75 1.12 -9.20
CA ASN A 436 -14.50 -0.04 -10.06
C ASN A 436 -13.91 0.29 -11.42
N ASP A 437 -13.98 1.57 -11.83
CA ASP A 437 -13.64 1.98 -13.19
C ASP A 437 -12.54 3.04 -13.18
N LEU A 438 -11.61 2.94 -14.12
CA LEU A 438 -10.69 4.04 -14.42
C LEU A 438 -11.45 5.10 -15.21
N VAL A 439 -11.54 6.30 -14.67
CA VAL A 439 -12.22 7.42 -15.30
C VAL A 439 -11.31 8.04 -16.34
N VAL A 440 -11.74 8.05 -17.60
CA VAL A 440 -11.10 8.79 -18.68
C VAL A 440 -12.02 9.93 -19.09
N LEU A 441 -11.66 11.14 -18.68
CA LEU A 441 -12.40 12.35 -19.02
C LEU A 441 -11.86 12.91 -20.34
N ASP A 442 -12.75 13.11 -21.32
CA ASP A 442 -12.53 13.82 -22.56
C ASP A 442 -13.85 14.44 -23.01
N LYS A 443 -14.14 15.65 -22.51
CA LYS A 443 -15.46 16.29 -22.71
C LYS A 443 -15.35 17.73 -23.12
N GLU A 444 -16.17 18.11 -24.10
CA GLU A 444 -16.43 19.49 -24.46
C GLU A 444 -17.68 20.01 -23.74
N ILE A 445 -17.54 21.10 -23.03
CA ILE A 445 -18.58 21.69 -22.20
C ILE A 445 -18.88 23.09 -22.67
N SER A 446 -20.17 23.39 -22.85
CA SER A 446 -20.65 24.77 -23.05
C SER A 446 -20.81 25.38 -21.65
N SER A 447 -19.96 26.33 -21.30
CA SER A 447 -20.04 27.07 -20.04
C SER A 447 -20.67 28.44 -20.27
N SER A 448 -21.40 28.93 -19.27
CA SER A 448 -21.90 30.30 -19.27
C SER A 448 -20.74 31.29 -19.07
N GLY A 449 -20.66 32.32 -19.91
CA GLY A 449 -19.62 33.35 -19.82
C GLY A 449 -18.23 32.87 -20.33
N LYS A 450 -17.17 33.48 -19.78
CA LYS A 450 -15.77 33.14 -20.07
C LYS A 450 -15.05 32.75 -18.77
N PRO A 451 -15.22 31.52 -18.27
CA PRO A 451 -14.56 31.12 -17.03
C PRO A 451 -13.04 31.11 -17.23
N ALA A 452 -12.30 31.56 -16.23
CA ALA A 452 -10.84 31.60 -16.23
C ALA A 452 -10.20 30.36 -15.64
N ARG A 453 -10.93 29.64 -14.75
CA ARG A 453 -10.43 28.49 -14.01
C ARG A 453 -11.54 27.45 -13.85
N VAL A 454 -11.15 26.19 -13.70
CA VAL A 454 -12.05 25.07 -13.38
C VAL A 454 -11.45 24.21 -12.27
N SER A 455 -12.29 23.78 -11.32
CA SER A 455 -11.99 22.74 -10.33
C SER A 455 -12.92 21.55 -10.54
N LEU A 456 -12.36 20.34 -10.61
CA LEU A 456 -13.11 19.10 -10.79
C LEU A 456 -13.26 18.39 -9.45
N HIS A 457 -14.49 18.30 -8.94
CA HIS A 457 -14.81 17.70 -7.65
C HIS A 457 -15.55 16.38 -7.80
N LEU A 458 -15.39 15.50 -6.81
CA LEU A 458 -16.19 14.29 -6.66
C LEU A 458 -17.31 14.55 -5.62
N GLU A 459 -18.54 14.56 -6.08
CA GLU A 459 -19.72 14.50 -5.19
C GLU A 459 -20.17 13.04 -5.08
N ASP A 460 -20.28 12.51 -3.87
CA ASP A 460 -20.73 11.15 -3.65
C ASP A 460 -22.25 10.99 -3.92
N GLN A 461 -22.76 9.75 -3.79
CA GLN A 461 -24.16 9.43 -4.02
C GLN A 461 -25.13 10.17 -3.07
N ASN A 462 -24.63 10.69 -1.95
CA ASN A 462 -25.42 11.48 -0.98
C ASN A 462 -25.30 13.00 -1.26
N GLY A 463 -24.53 13.39 -2.28
CA GLY A 463 -24.26 14.78 -2.61
C GLY A 463 -23.20 15.44 -1.73
N LEU A 464 -22.42 14.66 -0.98
CA LEU A 464 -21.30 15.17 -0.19
C LEU A 464 -20.10 15.36 -1.10
N ASP A 465 -19.51 16.55 -1.08
CA ASP A 465 -18.23 16.83 -1.75
C ASP A 465 -17.10 16.07 -1.05
N ARG A 466 -16.44 15.17 -1.79
CA ARG A 466 -15.33 14.33 -1.35
C ARG A 466 -13.96 14.93 -1.70
N GLY A 467 -13.95 16.14 -2.24
CA GLY A 467 -12.74 16.88 -2.59
C GLY A 467 -12.46 16.95 -4.09
N ALA A 468 -11.43 17.68 -4.43
CA ALA A 468 -11.03 17.93 -5.82
C ALA A 468 -10.11 16.82 -6.36
N LEU A 469 -10.31 16.46 -7.63
CA LEU A 469 -9.36 15.70 -8.44
C LEU A 469 -8.34 16.61 -9.15
N GLY A 470 -8.62 17.90 -9.20
CA GLY A 470 -7.70 18.89 -9.74
C GLY A 470 -8.34 20.25 -9.93
N GLU A 471 -7.52 21.28 -9.94
CA GLU A 471 -7.90 22.65 -10.21
C GLU A 471 -6.87 23.28 -11.15
N ILE A 472 -7.34 23.93 -12.23
CA ILE A 472 -6.44 24.42 -13.28
C ILE A 472 -7.02 25.66 -13.98
N PRO A 473 -6.18 26.61 -14.43
CA PRO A 473 -6.57 27.66 -15.36
C PRO A 473 -7.04 27.10 -16.70
N ILE A 474 -8.03 27.74 -17.32
CA ILE A 474 -8.50 27.42 -18.68
C ILE A 474 -7.61 28.13 -19.66
N LYS A 475 -6.82 27.39 -20.43
CA LYS A 475 -5.89 27.90 -21.45
C LYS A 475 -6.60 28.20 -22.76
#